data_36cda77046dcebbb78103d3dbb9a3810
#
_entry.id   36cda77046dcebbb78103d3dbb9a3810
#
_cell.length_a   1.000
_cell.length_b   1.000
_cell.length_c   1.000
_cell.angle_alpha   90.00
_cell.angle_beta   90.00
_cell.angle_gamma   90.00
#
_symmetry.space_group_name_H-M   'P 1'
#
loop_
_entity.id
_entity.type
_entity.pdbx_description
1 polymer ?
#
loop_
_entity_poly.entity_id
_entity_poly.type
_entity_poly.pdbx_seq_one_letter_code
_entity_poly.pdbx_strand_id
1 'polypeptide(L)'
;FHINMKIHHEVISIHPDRKTVSVKNLENGEIFEENYDKLILSPGAKPTQPRLPGVGIDKLFTLRTVEDTFRIKEYINKNHPKSAVLAGGGFIGLELAENLRELGMDVTIVQRPKQLMNPFDPDMASMIHNEMRKHGIKLVLGYTVEGFKEKDNGVEVLLKDNPSLQADMVVLAIGVTPDTVLAKEAGLELGIKESIVVNDRMETSVPDIYAAGDAVQVKHYVTGNDALISLAGPANKQGRIIADNICGGDSRYLGSQGSSVIKVFDMTAATTGINETNAKKSGLDVDT
;
A
#
# COMPACT_ATOMS: atom_id res chain seq x y z
N PHE A 1 16.42 0.47 -25.45
CA PHE A 1 14.96 0.32 -25.60
C PHE A 1 14.43 1.59 -26.24
N HIS A 2 13.60 1.47 -27.27
CA HIS A 2 12.94 2.60 -27.94
C HIS A 2 11.62 2.90 -27.21
N ILE A 3 11.71 3.38 -25.96
CA ILE A 3 10.56 3.77 -25.16
C ILE A 3 10.52 5.30 -25.08
N ASN A 4 9.42 5.89 -25.50
CA ASN A 4 9.18 7.32 -25.33
C ASN A 4 8.60 7.55 -23.94
N MET A 5 9.36 8.20 -23.06
CA MET A 5 8.94 8.48 -21.69
C MET A 5 8.60 9.97 -21.54
N LYS A 6 7.39 10.27 -21.09
CA LYS A 6 6.94 11.62 -20.76
C LYS A 6 6.92 11.78 -19.24
N ILE A 7 7.96 12.39 -18.69
CA ILE A 7 8.02 12.79 -17.28
C ILE A 7 7.31 14.13 -17.07
N HIS A 8 6.88 14.42 -15.85
CA HIS A 8 6.08 15.62 -15.51
C HIS A 8 4.78 15.73 -16.31
N HIS A 9 4.20 14.58 -16.68
CA HIS A 9 2.92 14.51 -17.37
C HIS A 9 1.94 13.66 -16.56
N GLU A 10 0.72 14.15 -16.40
CA GLU A 10 -0.36 13.49 -15.69
C GLU A 10 -1.49 13.15 -16.64
N VAL A 11 -1.89 11.89 -16.70
CA VAL A 11 -3.13 11.50 -17.38
C VAL A 11 -4.30 11.91 -16.49
N ILE A 12 -5.15 12.79 -17.00
CA ILE A 12 -6.28 13.38 -16.25
C ILE A 12 -7.63 12.79 -16.64
N SER A 13 -7.73 12.12 -17.80
CA SER A 13 -8.94 11.38 -18.21
C SER A 13 -8.61 10.35 -19.29
N ILE A 14 -9.47 9.33 -19.40
CA ILE A 14 -9.40 8.27 -20.42
C ILE A 14 -10.71 8.29 -21.20
N HIS A 15 -10.62 8.22 -22.52
CA HIS A 15 -11.76 8.22 -23.45
C HIS A 15 -11.76 6.92 -24.28
N PRO A 16 -12.34 5.83 -23.78
CA PRO A 16 -12.28 4.51 -24.40
C PRO A 16 -12.91 4.48 -25.81
N ASP A 17 -13.99 5.22 -26.02
CA ASP A 17 -14.73 5.33 -27.27
C ASP A 17 -13.89 5.92 -28.42
N ARG A 18 -12.96 6.81 -28.11
CA ARG A 18 -12.06 7.47 -29.04
C ARG A 18 -10.64 6.90 -29.03
N LYS A 19 -10.36 6.00 -28.10
CA LYS A 19 -9.00 5.49 -27.81
C LYS A 19 -7.99 6.60 -27.58
N THR A 20 -8.35 7.59 -26.75
CA THR A 20 -7.47 8.70 -26.37
C THR A 20 -7.37 8.82 -24.85
N VAL A 21 -6.29 9.43 -24.39
CA VAL A 21 -6.14 9.92 -23.02
C VAL A 21 -5.85 11.41 -23.05
N SER A 22 -6.46 12.17 -22.12
CA SER A 22 -6.09 13.56 -21.93
C SER A 22 -4.93 13.65 -20.96
N VAL A 23 -3.89 14.35 -21.36
CA VAL A 23 -2.62 14.46 -20.64
C VAL A 23 -2.35 15.93 -20.33
N LYS A 24 -2.01 16.19 -19.06
CA LYS A 24 -1.60 17.51 -18.59
C LYS A 24 -0.09 17.54 -18.37
N ASN A 25 0.58 18.48 -19.01
CA ASN A 25 1.97 18.80 -18.72
C ASN A 25 2.01 19.61 -17.42
N LEU A 26 2.67 19.09 -16.37
CA LEU A 26 2.72 19.71 -15.05
C LEU A 26 3.68 20.90 -14.97
N GLU A 27 4.56 21.10 -15.96
CA GLU A 27 5.50 22.22 -15.98
C GLU A 27 4.86 23.50 -16.53
N ASN A 28 4.04 23.37 -17.59
CA ASN A 28 3.43 24.53 -18.25
C ASN A 28 1.91 24.58 -18.19
N GLY A 29 1.28 23.51 -17.67
CA GLY A 29 -0.19 23.40 -17.53
C GLY A 29 -0.93 23.05 -18.82
N GLU A 30 -0.24 22.84 -19.95
CA GLU A 30 -0.85 22.47 -21.22
C GLU A 30 -1.58 21.15 -21.13
N ILE A 31 -2.76 21.05 -21.74
CA ILE A 31 -3.53 19.82 -21.85
C ILE A 31 -3.63 19.44 -23.33
N PHE A 32 -3.30 18.19 -23.64
CA PHE A 32 -3.37 17.62 -24.97
C PHE A 32 -3.92 16.20 -24.94
N GLU A 33 -4.30 15.66 -26.10
CA GLU A 33 -4.73 14.26 -26.23
C GLU A 33 -3.63 13.41 -26.87
N GLU A 34 -3.46 12.18 -26.32
CA GLU A 34 -2.65 11.11 -26.89
C GLU A 34 -3.54 9.96 -27.33
N ASN A 35 -3.31 9.44 -28.53
CA ASN A 35 -3.99 8.25 -29.03
C ASN A 35 -3.28 6.98 -28.55
N TYR A 36 -4.03 5.89 -28.39
CA TYR A 36 -3.48 4.57 -28.12
C TYR A 36 -4.17 3.48 -28.93
N ASP A 37 -3.43 2.46 -29.33
CA ASP A 37 -3.97 1.20 -29.84
C ASP A 37 -4.32 0.26 -28.69
N LYS A 38 -3.42 0.20 -27.69
CA LYS A 38 -3.57 -0.53 -26.44
C LYS A 38 -3.16 0.37 -25.27
N LEU A 39 -3.93 0.34 -24.21
CA LEU A 39 -3.67 1.11 -22.98
C LEU A 39 -3.37 0.17 -21.83
N ILE A 40 -2.33 0.45 -21.06
CA ILE A 40 -2.00 -0.26 -19.83
C ILE A 40 -2.14 0.70 -18.65
N LEU A 41 -3.00 0.35 -17.70
CA LEU A 41 -3.19 1.09 -16.47
C LEU A 41 -2.36 0.46 -15.35
N SER A 42 -1.39 1.18 -14.82
CA SER A 42 -0.63 0.78 -13.64
C SER A 42 -0.48 1.95 -12.65
N PRO A 43 -1.61 2.53 -12.19
CA PRO A 43 -1.60 3.73 -11.35
C PRO A 43 -1.13 3.43 -9.91
N GLY A 44 -1.04 2.14 -9.55
CA GLY A 44 -0.63 1.72 -8.22
C GLY A 44 -1.71 1.96 -7.16
N ALA A 45 -1.25 2.29 -5.95
CA ALA A 45 -2.12 2.55 -4.81
C ALA A 45 -1.63 3.79 -4.06
N LYS A 46 -2.50 4.43 -3.32
CA LYS A 46 -2.20 5.58 -2.46
C LYS A 46 -2.35 5.21 -0.99
N PRO A 47 -1.66 5.90 -0.07
CA PRO A 47 -1.83 5.67 1.35
C PRO A 47 -3.28 5.83 1.75
N THR A 48 -3.79 4.86 2.52
CA THR A 48 -5.13 4.98 3.08
C THR A 48 -5.16 6.13 4.09
N GLN A 49 -5.99 7.12 3.83
CA GLN A 49 -6.24 8.22 4.77
C GLN A 49 -7.56 7.97 5.50
N PRO A 50 -7.52 7.77 6.83
CA PRO A 50 -8.74 7.58 7.59
C PRO A 50 -9.51 8.91 7.70
N ARG A 51 -10.83 8.83 7.73
CA ARG A 51 -11.67 10.02 8.02
C ARG A 51 -11.69 10.27 9.52
N LEU A 52 -10.56 10.70 10.07
CA LEU A 52 -10.40 10.98 11.49
C LEU A 52 -10.10 12.47 11.71
N PRO A 53 -10.53 13.03 12.85
CA PRO A 53 -10.16 14.39 13.24
C PRO A 53 -8.63 14.56 13.28
N GLY A 54 -8.12 15.68 12.77
CA GLY A 54 -6.70 16.00 12.80
C GLY A 54 -5.84 15.34 11.71
N VAL A 55 -6.43 14.63 10.76
CA VAL A 55 -5.70 14.22 9.55
C VAL A 55 -5.40 15.48 8.73
N GLY A 56 -4.12 15.72 8.42
CA GLY A 56 -3.65 16.94 7.72
C GLY A 56 -2.83 17.89 8.59
N ILE A 57 -2.55 17.53 9.84
CA ILE A 57 -1.57 18.25 10.68
C ILE A 57 -0.18 18.14 10.05
N ASP A 58 0.62 19.20 10.07
CA ASP A 58 1.96 19.26 9.45
C ASP A 58 2.96 18.21 9.98
N LYS A 59 2.74 17.73 11.20
CA LYS A 59 3.55 16.70 11.88
C LYS A 59 3.04 15.27 11.64
N LEU A 60 2.03 15.11 10.77
CA LEU A 60 1.44 13.83 10.42
C LEU A 60 1.75 13.48 8.97
N PHE A 61 2.41 12.36 8.78
CA PHE A 61 2.94 11.91 7.49
C PHE A 61 2.27 10.63 7.01
N THR A 62 2.36 10.41 5.71
CA THR A 62 2.16 9.12 5.05
C THR A 62 3.46 8.76 4.33
N LEU A 63 3.64 7.49 3.98
CA LEU A 63 4.82 7.04 3.24
C LEU A 63 4.39 6.12 2.09
N ARG A 64 4.65 6.57 0.86
CA ARG A 64 4.39 5.80 -0.36
C ARG A 64 5.42 6.10 -1.46
N THR A 65 5.81 7.35 -1.61
CA THR A 65 6.68 7.81 -2.69
C THR A 65 8.06 8.24 -2.18
N VAL A 66 8.98 8.46 -3.10
CA VAL A 66 10.31 9.01 -2.77
C VAL A 66 10.17 10.42 -2.19
N GLU A 67 9.23 11.21 -2.69
CA GLU A 67 8.93 12.55 -2.19
C GLU A 67 8.44 12.52 -0.74
N ASP A 68 7.60 11.53 -0.37
CA ASP A 68 7.20 11.33 1.03
C ASP A 68 8.41 11.06 1.92
N THR A 69 9.35 10.23 1.44
CA THR A 69 10.60 9.95 2.15
C THR A 69 11.42 11.22 2.34
N PHE A 70 11.56 12.06 1.31
CA PHE A 70 12.26 13.33 1.43
C PHE A 70 11.57 14.29 2.39
N ARG A 71 10.23 14.39 2.39
CA ARG A 71 9.47 15.21 3.34
C ARG A 71 9.69 14.77 4.78
N ILE A 72 9.63 13.47 5.05
CA ILE A 72 9.91 12.91 6.38
C ILE A 72 11.35 13.22 6.80
N LYS A 73 12.31 12.98 5.91
CA LYS A 73 13.74 13.24 6.18
C LYS A 73 14.03 14.72 6.42
N GLU A 74 13.45 15.61 5.63
CA GLU A 74 13.58 17.06 5.81
C GLU A 74 13.00 17.49 7.16
N TYR A 75 11.81 16.98 7.52
CA TYR A 75 11.21 17.25 8.82
C TYR A 75 12.11 16.81 9.98
N ILE A 76 12.67 15.59 9.90
CA ILE A 76 13.59 15.05 10.91
C ILE A 76 14.84 15.92 11.04
N ASN A 77 15.44 16.29 9.91
CA ASN A 77 16.66 17.09 9.90
C ASN A 77 16.45 18.51 10.45
N LYS A 78 15.28 19.11 10.19
CA LYS A 78 14.96 20.48 10.61
C LYS A 78 14.52 20.57 12.06
N ASN A 79 13.70 19.59 12.50
CA ASN A 79 13.01 19.69 13.80
C ASN A 79 13.61 18.78 14.88
N HIS A 80 14.48 17.84 14.50
CA HIS A 80 15.15 16.90 15.42
C HIS A 80 14.18 16.20 16.38
N PRO A 81 13.08 15.59 15.87
CA PRO A 81 12.09 14.91 16.70
C PRO A 81 12.76 13.79 17.51
N LYS A 82 12.32 13.61 18.75
CA LYS A 82 12.84 12.57 19.67
C LYS A 82 11.93 11.36 19.75
N SER A 83 10.66 11.53 19.33
CA SER A 83 9.66 10.49 19.42
C SER A 83 8.77 10.45 18.18
N ALA A 84 8.34 9.22 17.82
CA ALA A 84 7.40 8.98 16.73
C ALA A 84 6.34 7.96 17.12
N VAL A 85 5.09 8.20 16.70
CA VAL A 85 4.03 7.20 16.72
C VAL A 85 3.75 6.74 15.29
N LEU A 86 3.80 5.44 15.06
CA LEU A 86 3.41 4.81 13.80
C LEU A 86 2.03 4.17 13.96
N ALA A 87 1.05 4.66 13.23
CA ALA A 87 -0.28 4.07 13.20
C ALA A 87 -0.32 3.00 12.11
N GLY A 88 -0.20 1.73 12.50
CA GLY A 88 -0.18 0.57 11.62
C GLY A 88 1.08 -0.28 11.76
N GLY A 89 0.88 -1.59 11.93
CA GLY A 89 1.94 -2.59 12.16
C GLY A 89 2.07 -3.59 11.01
N GLY A 90 1.95 -3.12 9.75
CA GLY A 90 2.26 -3.86 8.54
C GLY A 90 3.70 -3.63 8.07
N PHE A 91 4.03 -4.03 6.85
CA PHE A 91 5.37 -3.92 6.25
C PHE A 91 5.97 -2.51 6.40
N ILE A 92 5.28 -1.50 5.88
CA ILE A 92 5.75 -0.09 5.92
C ILE A 92 5.97 0.37 7.37
N GLY A 93 5.05 0.01 8.29
CA GLY A 93 5.15 0.41 9.68
C GLY A 93 6.36 -0.18 10.39
N LEU A 94 6.69 -1.46 10.13
CA LEU A 94 7.84 -2.12 10.74
C LEU A 94 9.16 -1.59 10.18
N GLU A 95 9.28 -1.50 8.86
CA GLU A 95 10.49 -0.96 8.19
C GLU A 95 10.77 0.48 8.61
N LEU A 96 9.73 1.30 8.71
CA LEU A 96 9.91 2.68 9.17
C LEU A 96 10.27 2.75 10.67
N ALA A 97 9.69 1.87 11.49
CA ALA A 97 10.03 1.80 12.93
C ALA A 97 11.50 1.49 13.15
N GLU A 98 12.06 0.53 12.40
CA GLU A 98 13.49 0.20 12.42
C GLU A 98 14.33 1.44 12.06
N ASN A 99 14.04 2.06 10.91
CA ASN A 99 14.79 3.25 10.45
C ASN A 99 14.74 4.43 11.43
N LEU A 100 13.57 4.74 11.99
CA LEU A 100 13.43 5.82 12.97
C LEU A 100 14.14 5.48 14.29
N ARG A 101 14.12 4.23 14.71
CA ARG A 101 14.84 3.77 15.90
C ARG A 101 16.34 3.85 15.73
N GLU A 102 16.88 3.49 14.56
CA GLU A 102 18.30 3.64 14.22
C GLU A 102 18.76 5.11 14.20
N LEU A 103 17.85 6.04 13.89
CA LEU A 103 18.10 7.48 14.04
C LEU A 103 18.03 7.95 15.51
N GLY A 104 17.82 7.06 16.47
CA GLY A 104 17.80 7.35 17.90
C GLY A 104 16.47 7.82 18.47
N MET A 105 15.39 7.71 17.72
CA MET A 105 14.05 8.12 18.16
C MET A 105 13.40 7.07 19.07
N ASP A 106 12.56 7.51 20.00
CA ASP A 106 11.64 6.65 20.73
C ASP A 106 10.42 6.37 19.86
N VAL A 107 10.25 5.10 19.47
CA VAL A 107 9.21 4.71 18.49
C VAL A 107 8.12 3.88 19.19
N THR A 108 6.87 4.24 18.93
CA THR A 108 5.69 3.49 19.37
C THR A 108 4.86 3.10 18.15
N ILE A 109 4.54 1.80 18.00
CA ILE A 109 3.60 1.32 16.99
C ILE A 109 2.24 1.12 17.65
N VAL A 110 1.21 1.78 17.10
CA VAL A 110 -0.19 1.53 17.45
C VAL A 110 -0.83 0.67 16.37
N GLN A 111 -1.44 -0.44 16.78
CA GLN A 111 -2.06 -1.38 15.85
C GLN A 111 -3.44 -1.80 16.36
N ARG A 112 -4.46 -1.69 15.49
CA ARG A 112 -5.84 -2.09 15.83
C ARG A 112 -5.99 -3.60 16.08
N PRO A 113 -5.46 -4.51 15.24
CA PRO A 113 -5.30 -5.91 15.61
C PRO A 113 -4.41 -6.10 16.85
N LYS A 114 -4.58 -7.24 17.52
CA LYS A 114 -3.75 -7.61 18.69
C LYS A 114 -2.35 -8.12 18.31
N GLN A 115 -1.99 -8.04 17.02
CA GLN A 115 -0.69 -8.44 16.50
C GLN A 115 -0.20 -7.53 15.39
N LEU A 116 1.11 -7.49 15.19
CA LEU A 116 1.76 -6.99 13.98
C LEU A 116 1.65 -8.02 12.86
N MET A 117 1.84 -7.57 11.61
CA MET A 117 2.01 -8.47 10.46
C MET A 117 0.89 -9.52 10.34
N ASN A 118 -0.32 -9.08 10.03
CA ASN A 118 -1.50 -9.95 9.85
C ASN A 118 -1.33 -11.15 8.89
N PRO A 119 -0.40 -11.16 7.91
CA PRO A 119 -0.14 -12.35 7.11
C PRO A 119 0.44 -13.55 7.88
N PHE A 120 0.97 -13.33 9.09
CA PHE A 120 1.49 -14.39 9.96
C PHE A 120 0.43 -14.84 10.97
N ASP A 121 0.54 -16.07 11.43
CA ASP A 121 -0.24 -16.53 12.57
C ASP A 121 0.28 -15.95 13.89
N PRO A 122 -0.51 -15.92 14.97
CA PRO A 122 -0.17 -15.21 16.21
C PRO A 122 1.12 -15.70 16.88
N ASP A 123 1.41 -16.98 16.80
CA ASP A 123 2.63 -17.59 17.34
C ASP A 123 3.88 -17.08 16.60
N MET A 124 3.86 -17.09 15.26
CA MET A 124 4.92 -16.57 14.44
C MET A 124 5.06 -15.04 14.56
N ALA A 125 3.94 -14.31 14.60
CA ALA A 125 3.94 -12.87 14.86
C ALA A 125 4.54 -12.51 16.22
N SER A 126 4.45 -13.40 17.21
CA SER A 126 5.05 -13.19 18.55
C SER A 126 6.57 -13.04 18.48
N MET A 127 7.24 -13.71 17.58
CA MET A 127 8.69 -13.58 17.36
C MET A 127 9.03 -12.17 16.84
N ILE A 128 8.23 -11.66 15.92
CA ILE A 128 8.36 -10.28 15.42
C ILE A 128 8.13 -9.28 16.57
N HIS A 129 7.11 -9.50 17.41
CA HIS A 129 6.87 -8.63 18.57
C HIS A 129 8.08 -8.61 19.54
N ASN A 130 8.68 -9.76 19.77
CA ASN A 130 9.84 -9.87 20.67
C ASN A 130 11.06 -9.15 20.07
N GLU A 131 11.31 -9.31 18.77
CA GLU A 131 12.41 -8.61 18.11
C GLU A 131 12.23 -7.09 18.15
N MET A 132 11.02 -6.59 17.85
CA MET A 132 10.71 -5.17 17.96
C MET A 132 10.93 -4.63 19.38
N ARG A 133 10.46 -5.35 20.42
CA ARG A 133 10.65 -4.94 21.82
C ARG A 133 12.11 -4.97 22.26
N LYS A 134 12.88 -5.97 21.82
CA LYS A 134 14.32 -6.09 22.06
C LYS A 134 15.07 -4.84 21.60
N HIS A 135 14.64 -4.26 20.50
CA HIS A 135 15.21 -3.01 19.93
C HIS A 135 14.54 -1.73 20.48
N GLY A 136 13.71 -1.84 21.53
CA GLY A 136 13.14 -0.69 22.23
C GLY A 136 11.90 -0.09 21.57
N ILE A 137 11.28 -0.76 20.62
CA ILE A 137 10.00 -0.32 20.04
C ILE A 137 8.86 -0.63 21.02
N LYS A 138 8.05 0.37 21.34
CA LYS A 138 6.83 0.20 22.14
C LYS A 138 5.68 -0.29 21.23
N LEU A 139 5.02 -1.38 21.65
CA LEU A 139 3.89 -1.95 20.95
C LEU A 139 2.58 -1.71 21.70
N VAL A 140 1.65 -0.98 21.11
CA VAL A 140 0.30 -0.70 21.59
C VAL A 140 -0.66 -1.44 20.66
N LEU A 141 -0.91 -2.71 20.98
CA LEU A 141 -1.66 -3.65 20.14
C LEU A 141 -3.09 -3.82 20.65
N GLY A 142 -4.06 -3.93 19.75
CA GLY A 142 -5.48 -4.03 20.08
C GLY A 142 -6.15 -2.67 20.32
N TYR A 143 -5.50 -1.57 19.93
CA TYR A 143 -5.98 -0.21 20.17
C TYR A 143 -6.35 0.49 18.85
N THR A 144 -7.46 1.20 18.86
CA THR A 144 -7.96 1.96 17.73
C THR A 144 -7.61 3.44 17.90
N VAL A 145 -6.98 4.03 16.88
CA VAL A 145 -6.77 5.47 16.80
C VAL A 145 -8.10 6.13 16.39
N GLU A 146 -8.52 7.15 17.11
CA GLU A 146 -9.75 7.91 16.86
C GLU A 146 -9.50 9.35 16.39
N GLY A 147 -8.26 9.81 16.40
CA GLY A 147 -7.92 11.14 15.93
C GLY A 147 -6.54 11.61 16.36
N PHE A 148 -6.23 12.81 15.92
CA PHE A 148 -4.97 13.49 16.22
C PHE A 148 -5.26 14.92 16.63
N LYS A 149 -4.50 15.44 17.59
CA LYS A 149 -4.54 16.86 17.97
C LYS A 149 -3.16 17.44 17.92
N GLU A 150 -3.01 18.55 17.26
CA GLU A 150 -1.76 19.28 17.30
C GLU A 150 -1.54 19.87 18.71
N LYS A 151 -0.32 19.82 19.15
CA LYS A 151 0.19 20.43 20.40
C LYS A 151 1.41 21.26 20.08
N ASP A 152 1.74 22.22 20.92
CA ASP A 152 2.89 23.10 20.75
C ASP A 152 4.18 22.33 20.47
N ASN A 153 4.38 21.21 21.20
CA ASN A 153 5.57 20.37 21.11
C ASN A 153 5.28 18.97 20.53
N GLY A 154 4.33 18.83 19.58
CA GLY A 154 4.12 17.53 18.96
C GLY A 154 2.67 17.25 18.56
N VAL A 155 2.30 15.98 18.61
CA VAL A 155 0.97 15.47 18.28
C VAL A 155 0.46 14.58 19.40
N GLU A 156 -0.76 14.81 19.83
CA GLU A 156 -1.52 13.89 20.68
C GLU A 156 -2.31 12.93 19.82
N VAL A 157 -2.02 11.64 19.94
CA VAL A 157 -2.73 10.54 19.28
C VAL A 157 -3.84 10.04 20.20
N LEU A 158 -5.08 10.22 19.81
CA LEU A 158 -6.25 9.83 20.59
C LEU A 158 -6.55 8.35 20.34
N LEU A 159 -6.66 7.58 21.42
CA LEU A 159 -7.01 6.17 21.38
C LEU A 159 -8.41 5.96 21.96
N LYS A 160 -9.16 5.04 21.34
CA LYS A 160 -10.50 4.67 21.81
C LYS A 160 -10.45 4.08 23.21
N ASP A 161 -11.22 4.67 24.14
CA ASP A 161 -11.37 4.20 25.54
C ASP A 161 -10.05 4.01 26.29
N ASN A 162 -8.99 4.74 25.88
CA ASN A 162 -7.65 4.60 26.45
C ASN A 162 -6.94 5.96 26.54
N PRO A 163 -5.91 6.09 27.40
CA PRO A 163 -5.07 7.28 27.44
C PRO A 163 -4.43 7.58 26.09
N SER A 164 -4.37 8.87 25.72
CA SER A 164 -3.69 9.32 24.52
C SER A 164 -2.18 9.11 24.59
N LEU A 165 -1.55 9.06 23.40
CA LEU A 165 -0.10 9.03 23.27
C LEU A 165 0.39 10.40 22.80
N GLN A 166 1.58 10.78 23.24
CA GLN A 166 2.26 11.99 22.79
C GLN A 166 3.48 11.62 21.95
N ALA A 167 3.70 12.32 20.85
CA ALA A 167 4.89 12.18 20.03
C ALA A 167 5.20 13.47 19.27
N ASP A 168 6.47 13.66 18.89
CA ASP A 168 6.90 14.81 18.08
C ASP A 168 6.41 14.71 16.65
N MET A 169 6.22 13.49 16.14
CA MET A 169 5.66 13.22 14.82
C MET A 169 4.85 11.92 14.77
N VAL A 170 3.99 11.83 13.76
CA VAL A 170 3.15 10.64 13.51
C VAL A 170 3.28 10.22 12.07
N VAL A 171 3.33 8.91 11.80
CA VAL A 171 3.21 8.38 10.44
C VAL A 171 2.05 7.39 10.35
N LEU A 172 1.18 7.61 9.37
CA LEU A 172 0.08 6.71 9.04
C LEU A 172 0.57 5.61 8.11
N ALA A 173 0.63 4.38 8.63
CA ALA A 173 1.02 3.17 7.90
C ALA A 173 -0.12 2.13 7.92
N ILE A 174 -1.38 2.59 7.82
CA ILE A 174 -2.60 1.76 7.97
C ILE A 174 -2.98 0.99 6.70
N GLY A 175 -2.12 0.97 5.71
CA GLY A 175 -2.29 0.29 4.43
C GLY A 175 -2.49 1.23 3.26
N VAL A 176 -2.80 0.64 2.11
CA VAL A 176 -2.96 1.34 0.83
C VAL A 176 -4.34 1.06 0.24
N THR A 177 -4.80 1.99 -0.59
CA THR A 177 -6.04 1.88 -1.35
C THR A 177 -5.69 2.00 -2.84
N PRO A 178 -6.22 1.12 -3.72
CA PRO A 178 -6.02 1.22 -5.16
C PRO A 178 -6.32 2.62 -5.69
N ASP A 179 -5.46 3.16 -6.54
CA ASP A 179 -5.71 4.46 -7.19
C ASP A 179 -6.43 4.26 -8.51
N THR A 180 -7.76 4.26 -8.47
CA THR A 180 -8.63 3.84 -9.57
C THR A 180 -9.60 4.92 -10.04
N VAL A 181 -9.32 6.19 -9.71
CA VAL A 181 -10.18 7.30 -10.11
C VAL A 181 -10.36 7.34 -11.62
N LEU A 182 -9.26 7.30 -12.38
CA LEU A 182 -9.30 7.29 -13.85
C LEU A 182 -10.06 6.08 -14.42
N ALA A 183 -9.84 4.90 -13.85
CA ALA A 183 -10.56 3.70 -14.27
C ALA A 183 -12.06 3.78 -14.03
N LYS A 184 -12.47 4.32 -12.89
CA LYS A 184 -13.87 4.55 -12.51
C LYS A 184 -14.55 5.55 -13.45
N GLU A 185 -13.91 6.68 -13.72
CA GLU A 185 -14.42 7.71 -14.61
C GLU A 185 -14.49 7.25 -16.08
N ALA A 186 -13.59 6.36 -16.48
CA ALA A 186 -13.62 5.72 -17.79
C ALA A 186 -14.62 4.55 -17.91
N GLY A 187 -15.38 4.25 -16.85
CA GLY A 187 -16.42 3.22 -16.84
C GLY A 187 -15.90 1.78 -16.77
N LEU A 188 -14.68 1.57 -16.31
CA LEU A 188 -14.14 0.23 -16.08
C LEU A 188 -14.83 -0.44 -14.88
N GLU A 189 -15.01 -1.76 -14.95
CA GLU A 189 -15.53 -2.54 -13.83
C GLU A 189 -14.56 -2.52 -12.65
N LEU A 190 -15.10 -2.22 -11.45
CA LEU A 190 -14.36 -2.21 -10.21
C LEU A 190 -14.89 -3.27 -9.26
N GLY A 191 -13.97 -3.93 -8.55
CA GLY A 191 -14.24 -4.99 -7.60
C GLY A 191 -13.97 -4.59 -6.15
N ILE A 192 -13.34 -5.51 -5.40
CA ILE A 192 -13.06 -5.32 -3.98
C ILE A 192 -12.24 -4.04 -3.72
N LYS A 193 -12.67 -3.23 -2.76
CA LYS A 193 -12.05 -1.93 -2.42
C LYS A 193 -11.83 -1.01 -3.64
N GLU A 194 -12.74 -1.05 -4.58
CA GLU A 194 -12.68 -0.27 -5.84
C GLU A 194 -11.45 -0.60 -6.72
N SER A 195 -10.84 -1.77 -6.60
CA SER A 195 -9.77 -2.23 -7.49
C SER A 195 -10.28 -2.55 -8.89
N ILE A 196 -9.43 -2.41 -9.90
CA ILE A 196 -9.79 -2.72 -11.28
C ILE A 196 -9.96 -4.23 -11.44
N VAL A 197 -11.11 -4.66 -11.97
CA VAL A 197 -11.34 -6.06 -12.33
C VAL A 197 -10.62 -6.38 -13.63
N VAL A 198 -9.85 -7.47 -13.62
CA VAL A 198 -9.16 -8.00 -14.80
C VAL A 198 -9.37 -9.50 -14.92
N ASN A 199 -9.32 -10.01 -16.16
CA ASN A 199 -9.31 -11.44 -16.42
C ASN A 199 -7.89 -12.04 -16.27
N ASP A 200 -7.74 -13.33 -16.55
CA ASP A 200 -6.45 -14.02 -16.46
C ASP A 200 -5.42 -13.57 -17.53
N ARG A 201 -5.85 -12.82 -18.54
CA ARG A 201 -4.99 -12.16 -19.53
C ARG A 201 -4.64 -10.74 -19.15
N MET A 202 -5.08 -10.28 -17.97
CA MET A 202 -4.95 -8.90 -17.46
C MET A 202 -5.75 -7.87 -18.26
N GLU A 203 -6.74 -8.29 -19.03
CA GLU A 203 -7.67 -7.42 -19.75
C GLU A 203 -8.74 -6.90 -18.79
N THR A 204 -9.09 -5.63 -18.90
CA THR A 204 -10.20 -5.01 -18.14
C THR A 204 -11.55 -5.30 -18.81
N SER A 205 -12.63 -4.78 -18.23
CA SER A 205 -13.97 -4.84 -18.83
C SER A 205 -14.11 -4.06 -20.14
N VAL A 206 -13.16 -3.20 -20.47
CA VAL A 206 -13.15 -2.38 -21.69
C VAL A 206 -12.10 -2.90 -22.66
N PRO A 207 -12.48 -3.18 -23.93
CA PRO A 207 -11.54 -3.69 -24.93
C PRO A 207 -10.31 -2.80 -25.11
N ASP A 208 -9.16 -3.42 -25.35
CA ASP A 208 -7.87 -2.75 -25.57
C ASP A 208 -7.30 -2.01 -24.36
N ILE A 209 -7.93 -2.16 -23.19
CA ILE A 209 -7.42 -1.62 -21.93
C ILE A 209 -7.05 -2.77 -20.98
N TYR A 210 -5.82 -2.76 -20.52
CA TYR A 210 -5.22 -3.71 -19.59
C TYR A 210 -4.91 -3.01 -18.27
N ALA A 211 -4.79 -3.77 -17.17
CA ALA A 211 -4.35 -3.18 -15.91
C ALA A 211 -3.44 -4.14 -15.12
N ALA A 212 -2.50 -3.58 -14.34
CA ALA A 212 -1.55 -4.32 -13.53
C ALA A 212 -1.15 -3.61 -12.24
N GLY A 213 -0.53 -4.35 -11.34
CA GLY A 213 0.06 -3.84 -10.09
C GLY A 213 -0.94 -3.67 -8.96
N ASP A 214 -0.66 -2.73 -8.06
CA ASP A 214 -1.42 -2.58 -6.80
C ASP A 214 -2.87 -2.10 -6.99
N ALA A 215 -3.22 -1.66 -8.20
CA ALA A 215 -4.56 -1.19 -8.52
C ALA A 215 -5.55 -2.30 -8.92
N VAL A 216 -5.06 -3.53 -9.18
CA VAL A 216 -5.91 -4.60 -9.73
C VAL A 216 -6.35 -5.63 -8.69
N GLN A 217 -7.54 -6.18 -8.91
CA GLN A 217 -8.03 -7.37 -8.23
C GLN A 217 -7.46 -8.62 -8.91
N VAL A 218 -7.00 -9.56 -8.11
CA VAL A 218 -6.48 -10.84 -8.59
C VAL A 218 -7.11 -12.00 -7.84
N LYS A 219 -6.93 -13.23 -8.32
CA LYS A 219 -7.29 -14.43 -7.57
C LYS A 219 -6.19 -14.81 -6.58
N HIS A 220 -6.58 -15.08 -5.34
CA HIS A 220 -5.68 -15.73 -4.39
C HIS A 220 -5.53 -17.20 -4.79
N TYR A 221 -4.32 -17.62 -5.09
CA TYR A 221 -4.06 -18.93 -5.71
C TYR A 221 -4.58 -20.12 -4.90
N VAL A 222 -4.48 -20.06 -3.55
CA VAL A 222 -4.91 -21.17 -2.68
C VAL A 222 -6.42 -21.22 -2.51
N THR A 223 -7.08 -20.07 -2.33
CA THR A 223 -8.52 -20.03 -2.01
C THR A 223 -9.42 -19.83 -3.22
N GLY A 224 -8.87 -19.38 -4.35
CA GLY A 224 -9.65 -18.97 -5.51
C GLY A 224 -10.45 -17.68 -5.33
N ASN A 225 -10.43 -17.08 -4.14
CA ASN A 225 -11.17 -15.87 -3.84
C ASN A 225 -10.49 -14.64 -4.45
N ASP A 226 -11.28 -13.59 -4.66
CA ASP A 226 -10.76 -12.30 -5.07
C ASP A 226 -9.90 -11.68 -3.95
N ALA A 227 -8.76 -11.12 -4.34
CA ALA A 227 -7.79 -10.58 -3.41
C ALA A 227 -7.09 -9.33 -3.97
N LEU A 228 -6.61 -8.48 -3.07
CA LEU A 228 -5.65 -7.42 -3.35
C LEU A 228 -4.29 -7.86 -2.81
N ILE A 229 -3.31 -8.01 -3.71
CA ILE A 229 -1.96 -8.47 -3.37
C ILE A 229 -0.97 -7.44 -3.91
N SER A 230 -0.80 -6.38 -3.17
CA SER A 230 0.06 -5.23 -3.52
C SER A 230 1.52 -5.55 -3.25
N LEU A 231 2.13 -6.34 -4.14
CA LEU A 231 3.51 -6.81 -4.06
C LEU A 231 4.20 -6.68 -5.43
N ALA A 232 5.50 -6.40 -5.42
CA ALA A 232 6.30 -6.20 -6.63
C ALA A 232 6.39 -7.45 -7.52
N GLY A 233 6.47 -8.65 -6.93
CA GLY A 233 6.52 -9.91 -7.68
C GLY A 233 5.30 -10.14 -8.57
N PRO A 234 4.07 -10.09 -8.03
CA PRO A 234 2.84 -10.07 -8.81
C PRO A 234 2.81 -9.01 -9.90
N ALA A 235 3.08 -7.74 -9.56
CA ALA A 235 3.08 -6.63 -10.51
C ALA A 235 4.01 -6.87 -11.71
N ASN A 236 5.24 -7.36 -11.46
CA ASN A 236 6.20 -7.72 -12.51
C ASN A 236 5.69 -8.82 -13.44
N LYS A 237 5.07 -9.87 -12.87
CA LYS A 237 4.51 -10.97 -13.68
C LYS A 237 3.34 -10.48 -14.53
N GLN A 238 2.46 -9.68 -13.95
CA GLN A 238 1.31 -9.08 -14.64
C GLN A 238 1.75 -8.22 -15.83
N GLY A 239 2.75 -7.35 -15.64
CA GLY A 239 3.30 -6.53 -16.72
C GLY A 239 3.86 -7.34 -17.88
N ARG A 240 4.55 -8.47 -17.60
CA ARG A 240 5.05 -9.38 -18.66
C ARG A 240 3.91 -10.07 -19.39
N ILE A 241 2.89 -10.56 -18.67
CA ILE A 241 1.71 -11.19 -19.27
C ILE A 241 0.98 -10.23 -20.19
N ILE A 242 0.81 -8.97 -19.77
CA ILE A 242 0.22 -7.95 -20.62
C ILE A 242 1.05 -7.75 -21.89
N ALA A 243 2.37 -7.61 -21.77
CA ALA A 243 3.25 -7.42 -22.91
C ALA A 243 3.16 -8.59 -23.91
N ASP A 244 3.19 -9.83 -23.41
CA ASP A 244 3.03 -11.03 -24.23
C ASP A 244 1.70 -11.00 -24.98
N ASN A 245 0.60 -10.70 -24.28
CA ASN A 245 -0.74 -10.71 -24.87
C ASN A 245 -0.96 -9.58 -25.88
N ILE A 246 -0.44 -8.39 -25.65
CA ILE A 246 -0.47 -7.28 -26.60
C ILE A 246 0.30 -7.62 -27.88
N CYS A 247 1.38 -8.39 -27.76
CA CYS A 247 2.19 -8.85 -28.90
C CYS A 247 1.63 -10.12 -29.58
N GLY A 248 0.42 -10.55 -29.26
CA GLY A 248 -0.26 -11.68 -29.88
C GLY A 248 -0.01 -13.03 -29.21
N GLY A 249 0.58 -13.05 -28.01
CA GLY A 249 0.73 -14.26 -27.20
C GLY A 249 -0.56 -14.65 -26.47
N ASP A 250 -0.50 -15.77 -25.74
CA ASP A 250 -1.60 -16.27 -24.87
C ASP A 250 -1.07 -16.62 -23.47
N SER A 251 -0.47 -15.63 -22.82
CA SER A 251 0.01 -15.75 -21.45
C SER A 251 -1.10 -15.51 -20.44
N ARG A 252 -1.05 -16.27 -19.31
CA ARG A 252 -2.11 -16.21 -18.30
C ARG A 252 -1.57 -16.01 -16.89
N TYR A 253 -2.25 -15.15 -16.15
CA TYR A 253 -2.00 -14.90 -14.74
C TYR A 253 -2.94 -15.75 -13.87
N LEU A 254 -2.37 -16.81 -13.26
CA LEU A 254 -3.14 -17.77 -12.46
C LEU A 254 -3.41 -17.31 -11.02
N GLY A 255 -3.12 -16.06 -10.69
CA GLY A 255 -3.25 -15.54 -9.35
C GLY A 255 -1.93 -15.49 -8.58
N SER A 256 -2.02 -15.21 -7.28
CA SER A 256 -0.86 -15.09 -6.40
C SER A 256 -1.08 -15.76 -5.06
N GLN A 257 -0.02 -16.34 -4.51
CA GLN A 257 0.01 -16.86 -3.14
C GLN A 257 0.30 -15.77 -2.09
N GLY A 258 0.60 -14.54 -2.52
CA GLY A 258 0.98 -13.48 -1.59
C GLY A 258 2.31 -13.69 -0.89
N SER A 259 3.26 -14.42 -1.53
CA SER A 259 4.59 -14.65 -0.94
C SER A 259 5.29 -13.34 -0.66
N SER A 260 5.72 -13.15 0.58
CA SER A 260 6.35 -11.92 1.04
C SER A 260 7.47 -12.21 2.04
N VAL A 261 8.40 -11.28 2.13
CA VAL A 261 9.52 -11.31 3.06
C VAL A 261 9.74 -9.91 3.62
N ILE A 262 10.10 -9.85 4.89
CA ILE A 262 10.49 -8.60 5.56
C ILE A 262 11.71 -8.86 6.44
N LYS A 263 12.65 -7.93 6.42
CA LYS A 263 13.71 -7.82 7.43
C LYS A 263 13.21 -6.92 8.56
N VAL A 264 13.38 -7.35 9.80
CA VAL A 264 13.01 -6.62 11.01
C VAL A 264 14.21 -6.67 11.94
N PHE A 265 15.02 -5.65 11.97
CA PHE A 265 16.32 -5.60 12.65
C PHE A 265 17.21 -6.80 12.26
N ASP A 266 17.50 -7.70 13.20
CA ASP A 266 18.35 -8.87 12.97
C ASP A 266 17.60 -10.09 12.44
N MET A 267 16.27 -10.02 12.36
CA MET A 267 15.40 -11.11 11.98
C MET A 267 14.86 -10.94 10.55
N THR A 268 14.76 -12.04 9.81
CA THR A 268 14.02 -12.10 8.56
C THR A 268 12.78 -12.97 8.76
N ALA A 269 11.61 -12.43 8.39
CA ALA A 269 10.35 -13.14 8.43
C ALA A 269 9.78 -13.27 7.01
N ALA A 270 9.35 -14.47 6.63
CA ALA A 270 8.78 -14.75 5.31
C ALA A 270 7.49 -15.56 5.45
N THR A 271 6.55 -15.35 4.54
CA THR A 271 5.29 -16.10 4.48
C THR A 271 4.87 -16.31 3.03
N THR A 272 4.10 -17.37 2.80
CA THR A 272 3.49 -17.68 1.52
C THR A 272 2.17 -18.42 1.71
N GLY A 273 1.26 -18.28 0.77
CA GLY A 273 -0.03 -18.97 0.80
C GLY A 273 -1.02 -18.31 1.77
N ILE A 274 -1.55 -19.10 2.68
CA ILE A 274 -2.61 -18.66 3.61
C ILE A 274 -2.25 -19.08 5.03
N ASN A 275 -2.47 -18.21 5.99
CA ASN A 275 -2.34 -18.53 7.42
C ASN A 275 -3.62 -19.20 7.96
N GLU A 276 -3.55 -19.83 9.13
CA GLU A 276 -4.65 -20.53 9.77
C GLU A 276 -5.90 -19.65 9.93
N THR A 277 -5.70 -18.42 10.39
CA THR A 277 -6.80 -17.47 10.59
C THR A 277 -7.58 -17.19 9.29
N ASN A 278 -6.88 -16.99 8.18
CA ASN A 278 -7.51 -16.73 6.89
C ASN A 278 -8.03 -18.01 6.21
N ALA A 279 -7.40 -19.15 6.44
CA ALA A 279 -7.88 -20.44 5.97
C ALA A 279 -9.24 -20.77 6.60
N LYS A 280 -9.37 -20.64 7.91
CA LYS A 280 -10.65 -20.81 8.65
C LYS A 280 -11.73 -19.84 8.14
N LYS A 281 -11.39 -18.57 7.90
CA LYS A 281 -12.34 -17.58 7.32
C LYS A 281 -12.79 -17.95 5.90
N SER A 282 -11.95 -18.64 5.16
CA SER A 282 -12.25 -19.13 3.80
C SER A 282 -12.97 -20.48 3.79
N GLY A 283 -13.32 -21.03 4.96
CA GLY A 283 -14.01 -22.31 5.10
C GLY A 283 -13.14 -23.53 4.83
N LEU A 284 -11.81 -23.36 4.83
CA LEU A 284 -10.88 -24.47 4.69
C LEU A 284 -10.69 -25.16 6.05
N ASP A 285 -10.72 -26.49 6.02
CA ASP A 285 -10.30 -27.30 7.16
C ASP A 285 -8.78 -27.33 7.22
N VAL A 286 -8.21 -26.97 8.36
CA VAL A 286 -6.75 -26.86 8.55
C VAL A 286 -6.34 -27.67 9.77
N ASP A 287 -5.33 -28.47 9.59
CA ASP A 287 -4.57 -29.13 10.65
C ASP A 287 -3.29 -28.33 10.91
N THR A 288 -3.06 -27.94 12.18
CA THR A 288 -1.95 -27.06 12.59
C THR A 288 -1.17 -27.64 13.76
#